data_bf1136d0d2edf1804e846cf2a0e50863
#
_entry.id   bf1136d0d2edf1804e846cf2a0e50863
#
_cell.length_a   1.000
_cell.length_b   1.000
_cell.length_c   1.000
_cell.angle_alpha   90.00
_cell.angle_beta   90.00
_cell.angle_gamma   90.00
#
_symmetry.space_group_name_H-M   'P 1'
#
loop_
_entity.id
_entity.type
_entity.pdbx_description
1 polymer ?
#
loop_
_entity_poly.entity_id
_entity_poly.type
_entity_poly.pdbx_seq_one_letter_code
_entity_poly.pdbx_strand_id
1 'polypeptide(L)'
;VNRLEAAQALADDAPIILLSAYTIHRAPPLDAAGYPVLESVAAAETLLARGVPAARIWAETASLDTIGNAYFARVIHTDPAGLRRLLVVNSEFHMPRTRMIFDWIFGLPAADPPSVLDYHAVPDHGLTEAGLEARRAKEVARIGDLRRTIPRITSLAALHHWLFSEHRAYAAGADPHSDAPPAAALES
;
A
#
# COMPACT_ATOMS: atom_id res chain seq x y z
N VAL A 1 1.39 3.61 20.44
CA VAL A 1 1.22 4.51 19.29
C VAL A 1 0.90 3.66 18.09
N ASN A 2 -0.21 3.91 17.41
CA ASN A 2 -0.54 3.23 16.18
C ASN A 2 0.01 3.99 14.96
N ARG A 3 -0.05 3.39 13.76
CA ARG A 3 0.47 3.98 12.51
C ARG A 3 -0.11 5.36 12.21
N LEU A 4 -1.41 5.55 12.48
CA LEU A 4 -2.09 6.81 12.20
C LEU A 4 -1.64 7.93 13.16
N GLU A 5 -1.44 7.61 14.43
CA GLU A 5 -0.90 8.53 15.43
C GLU A 5 0.55 8.91 15.11
N ALA A 6 1.37 7.95 14.70
CA ALA A 6 2.74 8.24 14.27
C ALA A 6 2.77 9.13 13.02
N ALA A 7 1.95 8.83 12.01
CA ALA A 7 1.85 9.66 10.81
C ALA A 7 1.40 11.09 11.14
N GLN A 8 0.39 11.27 11.99
CA GLN A 8 -0.07 12.57 12.45
C GLN A 8 1.03 13.37 13.18
N ALA A 9 1.78 12.71 14.06
CA ALA A 9 2.83 13.35 14.85
C ALA A 9 4.07 13.74 14.03
N LEU A 10 4.36 13.00 12.95
CA LEU A 10 5.54 13.19 12.11
C LEU A 10 5.30 14.07 10.88
N ALA A 11 4.04 14.32 10.54
CA ALA A 11 3.70 15.02 9.30
C ALA A 11 3.91 16.54 9.35
N ASP A 12 4.13 17.14 10.52
CA ASP A 12 4.14 18.59 10.67
C ASP A 12 3.00 19.25 9.87
N ASP A 13 3.33 20.06 8.85
CA ASP A 13 2.37 20.66 7.92
C ASP A 13 2.21 19.91 6.58
N ALA A 14 2.92 18.79 6.38
CA ALA A 14 2.84 18.03 5.15
C ALA A 14 1.48 17.31 4.97
N PRO A 15 1.06 17.03 3.73
CA PRO A 15 -0.09 16.17 3.48
C PRO A 15 0.11 14.76 4.05
N ILE A 16 -0.97 14.16 4.54
CA ILE A 16 -1.01 12.77 4.98
C ILE A 16 -1.79 11.97 3.95
N ILE A 17 -1.12 11.09 3.23
CA ILE A 17 -1.74 10.18 2.26
C ILE A 17 -2.11 8.90 2.98
N LEU A 18 -3.40 8.65 3.09
CA LEU A 18 -3.97 7.46 3.71
C LEU A 18 -4.21 6.40 2.64
N LEU A 19 -3.62 5.24 2.81
CA LEU A 19 -3.59 4.19 1.79
C LEU A 19 -4.53 3.04 2.15
N SER A 20 -4.98 2.32 1.12
CA SER A 20 -5.80 1.12 1.13
C SER A 20 -7.31 1.39 1.09
N ALA A 21 -7.95 0.77 0.10
CA ALA A 21 -9.39 0.57 0.12
C ALA A 21 -9.74 -0.52 1.15
N TYR A 22 -9.25 -1.72 0.93
CA TYR A 22 -9.35 -2.89 1.81
C TYR A 22 -8.36 -3.96 1.33
N THR A 23 -8.34 -5.12 1.98
CA THR A 23 -7.53 -6.26 1.54
C THR A 23 -8.40 -7.31 0.83
N ILE A 24 -7.91 -7.91 -0.27
CA ILE A 24 -8.60 -8.99 -0.98
C ILE A 24 -8.82 -10.25 -0.13
N HIS A 25 -8.09 -10.40 0.98
CA HIS A 25 -8.18 -11.58 1.84
C HIS A 25 -9.34 -11.53 2.84
N ARG A 26 -10.02 -10.40 2.96
CA ARG A 26 -11.14 -10.19 3.89
C ARG A 26 -12.08 -9.15 3.32
N ALA A 27 -13.38 -9.46 3.31
CA ALA A 27 -14.41 -8.49 2.95
C ALA A 27 -14.31 -7.25 3.88
N PRO A 28 -14.45 -6.02 3.34
CA PRO A 28 -14.48 -4.82 4.16
C PRO A 28 -15.71 -4.85 5.08
N PRO A 29 -15.64 -4.23 6.27
CA PRO A 29 -16.82 -4.01 7.09
C PRO A 29 -17.81 -3.14 6.32
N LEU A 30 -19.11 -3.30 6.63
CA LEU A 30 -20.16 -2.46 6.07
C LEU A 30 -20.57 -1.38 7.07
N ASP A 31 -20.93 -0.22 6.56
CA ASP A 31 -21.56 0.84 7.33
C ASP A 31 -23.04 0.52 7.63
N ALA A 32 -23.73 1.42 8.35
CA ALA A 32 -25.15 1.25 8.69
C ALA A 32 -26.09 1.23 7.48
N ALA A 33 -25.66 1.74 6.32
CA ALA A 33 -26.41 1.73 5.06
C ALA A 33 -26.05 0.54 4.17
N GLY A 34 -25.10 -0.31 4.60
CA GLY A 34 -24.68 -1.51 3.84
C GLY A 34 -23.57 -1.27 2.83
N TYR A 35 -22.91 -0.13 2.84
CA TYR A 35 -21.77 0.16 1.96
C TYR A 35 -20.44 -0.24 2.58
N PRO A 36 -19.45 -0.67 1.77
CA PRO A 36 -18.11 -0.99 2.24
C PRO A 36 -17.43 0.21 2.90
N VAL A 37 -16.90 0.03 4.10
CA VAL A 37 -16.05 1.02 4.78
C VAL A 37 -14.61 0.83 4.31
N LEU A 38 -14.08 1.84 3.59
CA LEU A 38 -12.72 1.80 3.09
C LEU A 38 -11.73 2.20 4.19
N GLU A 39 -10.59 1.50 4.28
CA GLU A 39 -9.59 1.72 5.35
C GLU A 39 -9.06 3.16 5.35
N SER A 40 -8.74 3.71 4.18
CA SER A 40 -8.25 5.08 4.04
C SER A 40 -9.30 6.13 4.42
N VAL A 41 -10.58 5.87 4.12
CA VAL A 41 -11.68 6.78 4.48
C VAL A 41 -11.92 6.77 5.99
N ALA A 42 -11.98 5.60 6.62
CA ALA A 42 -12.11 5.49 8.08
C ALA A 42 -10.93 6.13 8.82
N ALA A 43 -9.72 6.01 8.26
CA ALA A 43 -8.54 6.70 8.78
C ALA A 43 -8.65 8.22 8.61
N ALA A 44 -9.19 8.71 7.49
CA ALA A 44 -9.43 10.15 7.25
C ALA A 44 -10.42 10.71 8.27
N GLU A 45 -11.53 10.05 8.50
CA GLU A 45 -12.51 10.44 9.53
C GLU A 45 -11.87 10.54 10.91
N THR A 46 -10.99 9.59 11.26
CA THR A 46 -10.26 9.60 12.52
C THR A 46 -9.34 10.82 12.64
N LEU A 47 -8.61 11.18 11.57
CA LEU A 47 -7.75 12.36 11.57
C LEU A 47 -8.55 13.65 11.64
N LEU A 48 -9.67 13.75 10.92
CA LEU A 48 -10.60 14.90 10.99
C LEU A 48 -11.11 15.08 12.41
N ALA A 49 -11.56 14.01 13.07
CA ALA A 49 -12.02 14.06 14.46
C ALA A 49 -10.92 14.49 15.45
N ARG A 50 -9.65 14.29 15.10
CA ARG A 50 -8.48 14.76 15.86
C ARG A 50 -8.02 16.18 15.50
N GLY A 51 -8.76 16.88 14.65
CA GLY A 51 -8.49 18.27 14.28
C GLY A 51 -7.44 18.46 13.18
N VAL A 52 -7.06 17.41 12.45
CA VAL A 52 -6.18 17.57 11.27
C VAL A 52 -6.98 18.26 10.17
N PRO A 53 -6.47 19.37 9.57
CA PRO A 53 -7.17 20.07 8.51
C PRO A 53 -7.48 19.16 7.30
N ALA A 54 -8.70 19.18 6.78
CA ALA A 54 -9.14 18.37 5.66
C ALA A 54 -8.25 18.51 4.41
N ALA A 55 -7.74 19.71 4.15
CA ALA A 55 -6.84 19.98 3.02
C ALA A 55 -5.51 19.20 3.09
N ARG A 56 -5.14 18.70 4.26
CA ARG A 56 -3.94 17.89 4.47
C ARG A 56 -4.18 16.37 4.42
N ILE A 57 -5.43 15.94 4.30
CA ILE A 57 -5.80 14.53 4.32
C ILE A 57 -6.16 14.09 2.91
N TRP A 58 -5.38 13.16 2.36
CA TRP A 58 -5.60 12.61 1.02
C TRP A 58 -5.88 11.11 1.15
N ALA A 59 -7.07 10.67 0.79
CA ALA A 59 -7.47 9.27 0.88
C ALA A 59 -7.30 8.59 -0.49
N GLU A 60 -6.48 7.55 -0.54
CA GLU A 60 -6.31 6.66 -1.68
C GLU A 60 -7.24 5.45 -1.50
N THR A 61 -8.15 5.23 -2.45
CA THR A 61 -9.27 4.28 -2.32
C THR A 61 -9.28 3.18 -3.39
N ALA A 62 -8.20 3.03 -4.16
CA ALA A 62 -8.11 2.03 -5.23
C ALA A 62 -7.24 0.82 -4.84
N SER A 63 -6.36 0.95 -3.87
CA SER A 63 -5.42 -0.10 -3.53
C SER A 63 -6.02 -1.21 -2.67
N LEU A 64 -5.67 -2.45 -3.01
CA LEU A 64 -6.15 -3.67 -2.38
C LEU A 64 -5.01 -4.45 -1.70
N ASP A 65 -3.77 -4.01 -1.89
CA ASP A 65 -2.57 -4.61 -1.30
C ASP A 65 -1.41 -3.60 -1.26
N THR A 66 -0.24 -4.03 -0.74
CA THR A 66 0.92 -3.14 -0.57
C THR A 66 1.54 -2.69 -1.90
N ILE A 67 1.45 -3.49 -2.98
CA ILE A 67 1.94 -3.10 -4.30
C ILE A 67 1.05 -1.97 -4.84
N GLY A 68 -0.27 -2.15 -4.75
CA GLY A 68 -1.22 -1.11 -5.09
C GLY A 68 -1.07 0.14 -4.23
N ASN A 69 -0.84 0.00 -2.92
CA ASN A 69 -0.58 1.14 -2.04
C ASN A 69 0.55 2.03 -2.60
N ALA A 70 1.69 1.45 -2.97
CA ALA A 70 2.81 2.22 -3.52
C ALA A 70 2.51 2.75 -4.93
N TYR A 71 1.88 1.92 -5.79
CA TYR A 71 1.54 2.31 -7.15
C TYR A 71 0.54 3.47 -7.19
N PHE A 72 -0.60 3.34 -6.52
CA PHE A 72 -1.64 4.37 -6.52
C PHE A 72 -1.23 5.61 -5.74
N ALA A 73 -0.48 5.48 -4.63
CA ALA A 73 0.13 6.63 -3.98
C ALA A 73 0.98 7.45 -4.95
N ARG A 74 1.77 6.77 -5.80
CA ARG A 74 2.62 7.42 -6.79
C ARG A 74 1.80 8.09 -7.89
N VAL A 75 0.94 7.35 -8.57
CA VAL A 75 0.29 7.83 -9.81
C VAL A 75 -0.90 8.75 -9.56
N ILE A 76 -1.57 8.63 -8.41
CA ILE A 76 -2.74 9.44 -8.08
C ILE A 76 -2.34 10.69 -7.29
N HIS A 77 -1.36 10.59 -6.40
CA HIS A 77 -1.08 11.65 -5.45
C HIS A 77 0.30 12.27 -5.64
N THR A 78 1.39 11.50 -5.52
CA THR A 78 2.71 12.10 -5.37
C THR A 78 3.27 12.64 -6.68
N ASP A 79 3.16 11.93 -7.79
CA ASP A 79 3.63 12.41 -9.10
C ASP A 79 2.81 13.60 -9.59
N PRO A 80 1.45 13.59 -9.57
CA PRO A 80 0.65 14.76 -9.96
C PRO A 80 0.86 15.99 -9.08
N ALA A 81 1.09 15.81 -7.77
CA ALA A 81 1.33 16.91 -6.85
C ALA A 81 2.80 17.36 -6.77
N GLY A 82 3.71 16.71 -7.50
CA GLY A 82 5.14 17.02 -7.46
C GLY A 82 5.81 16.69 -6.12
N LEU A 83 5.23 15.82 -5.29
CA LEU A 83 5.81 15.42 -4.03
C LEU A 83 6.97 14.46 -4.28
N ARG A 84 8.18 14.81 -3.78
CA ARG A 84 9.40 14.05 -4.03
C ARG A 84 10.09 13.56 -2.75
N ARG A 85 9.72 14.08 -1.59
CA ARG A 85 10.23 13.61 -0.30
C ARG A 85 9.07 13.02 0.48
N LEU A 86 9.16 11.73 0.77
CA LEU A 86 8.06 10.97 1.36
C LEU A 86 8.56 10.24 2.60
N LEU A 87 7.76 10.26 3.66
CA LEU A 87 7.94 9.40 4.83
C LEU A 87 6.89 8.29 4.81
N VAL A 88 7.34 7.06 4.67
CA VAL A 88 6.48 5.87 4.69
C VAL A 88 6.38 5.34 6.11
N VAL A 89 5.17 5.35 6.66
CA VAL A 89 4.89 4.86 8.03
C VAL A 89 4.17 3.52 7.96
N ASN A 90 4.71 2.49 8.60
CA ASN A 90 4.04 1.17 8.67
C ASN A 90 4.45 0.41 9.93
N SER A 91 3.78 -0.72 10.22
CA SER A 91 4.10 -1.62 11.31
C SER A 91 5.47 -2.28 11.11
N GLU A 92 6.17 -2.54 12.20
CA GLU A 92 7.54 -3.06 12.19
C GLU A 92 7.64 -4.40 11.45
N PHE A 93 6.74 -5.35 11.72
CA PHE A 93 6.76 -6.66 11.04
C PHE A 93 6.58 -6.57 9.53
N HIS A 94 5.88 -5.54 9.05
CA HIS A 94 5.53 -5.32 7.66
C HIS A 94 6.53 -4.43 6.91
N MET A 95 7.32 -3.65 7.63
CA MET A 95 8.23 -2.65 7.07
C MET A 95 9.26 -3.21 6.07
N PRO A 96 9.87 -4.39 6.26
CA PRO A 96 10.84 -4.92 5.28
C PRO A 96 10.24 -5.11 3.88
N ARG A 97 9.02 -5.65 3.79
CA ARG A 97 8.33 -5.82 2.50
C ARG A 97 7.81 -4.49 1.95
N THR A 98 7.31 -3.63 2.81
CA THR A 98 6.87 -2.28 2.44
C THR A 98 8.02 -1.50 1.81
N ARG A 99 9.19 -1.48 2.45
CA ARG A 99 10.39 -0.82 1.92
C ARG A 99 10.76 -1.36 0.54
N MET A 100 10.84 -2.67 0.37
CA MET A 100 11.19 -3.28 -0.93
C MET A 100 10.22 -2.86 -2.04
N ILE A 101 8.92 -2.82 -1.77
CA ILE A 101 7.90 -2.43 -2.75
C ILE A 101 7.98 -0.94 -3.07
N PHE A 102 8.07 -0.09 -2.06
CA PHE A 102 8.12 1.35 -2.26
C PHE A 102 9.42 1.77 -2.96
N ASP A 103 10.58 1.24 -2.55
CA ASP A 103 11.86 1.50 -3.22
C ASP A 103 11.81 1.06 -4.69
N TRP A 104 11.23 -0.11 -4.98
CA TRP A 104 11.03 -0.57 -6.35
C TRP A 104 10.16 0.39 -7.15
N ILE A 105 8.94 0.65 -6.70
CA ILE A 105 7.94 1.40 -7.46
C ILE A 105 8.34 2.86 -7.63
N PHE A 106 8.85 3.51 -6.59
CA PHE A 106 9.32 4.89 -6.66
C PHE A 106 10.69 5.04 -7.34
N GLY A 107 11.48 3.95 -7.43
CA GLY A 107 12.71 3.89 -8.21
C GLY A 107 12.51 3.68 -9.72
N LEU A 108 11.30 3.30 -10.17
CA LEU A 108 11.01 3.19 -11.60
C LEU A 108 11.10 4.57 -12.27
N PRO A 109 11.70 4.66 -13.49
CA PRO A 109 11.81 5.90 -14.23
C PRO A 109 10.43 6.53 -14.48
N ALA A 110 10.25 7.78 -14.11
CA ALA A 110 9.05 8.55 -14.45
C ALA A 110 9.17 10.04 -14.12
N ALA A 111 9.86 10.43 -13.07
CA ALA A 111 9.90 11.80 -12.62
C ALA A 111 11.32 12.32 -12.44
N ASP A 112 11.53 13.55 -12.83
CA ASP A 112 12.76 14.31 -12.58
C ASP A 112 12.37 15.52 -11.71
N PRO A 113 12.94 15.69 -10.51
CA PRO A 113 13.91 14.81 -9.85
C PRO A 113 13.29 13.50 -9.29
N PRO A 114 14.13 12.47 -9.02
CA PRO A 114 13.66 11.22 -8.43
C PRO A 114 13.12 11.42 -7.01
N SER A 115 12.24 10.53 -6.59
CA SER A 115 11.68 10.56 -5.24
C SER A 115 12.69 10.06 -4.21
N VAL A 116 12.68 10.67 -3.02
CA VAL A 116 13.46 10.26 -1.85
C VAL A 116 12.48 9.71 -0.81
N LEU A 117 12.72 8.49 -0.36
CA LEU A 117 11.88 7.81 0.61
C LEU A 117 12.61 7.64 1.94
N ASP A 118 11.98 8.10 3.00
CA ASP A 118 12.31 7.77 4.38
C ASP A 118 11.25 6.82 4.95
N TYR A 119 11.62 6.07 6.00
CA TYR A 119 10.76 5.02 6.56
C TYR A 119 10.72 5.09 8.08
N HIS A 120 9.51 5.06 8.62
CA HIS A 120 9.28 4.99 10.05
C HIS A 120 8.47 3.74 10.41
N ALA A 121 9.13 2.80 11.11
CA ALA A 121 8.50 1.59 11.62
C ALA A 121 7.83 1.87 12.97
N VAL A 122 6.55 1.55 13.08
CA VAL A 122 5.81 1.63 14.34
C VAL A 122 5.83 0.26 15.02
N PRO A 123 6.19 0.18 16.31
CA PRO A 123 6.19 -1.08 17.05
C PRO A 123 4.86 -1.83 16.97
N ASP A 124 4.96 -3.15 16.89
CA ASP A 124 3.80 -4.04 16.79
C ASP A 124 3.11 -4.19 18.16
N HIS A 125 1.90 -3.67 18.29
CA HIS A 125 1.10 -3.77 19.51
C HIS A 125 -0.16 -4.61 19.29
N GLY A 126 -0.60 -5.30 20.34
CA GLY A 126 -1.86 -6.04 20.36
C GLY A 126 -1.82 -7.39 19.62
N LEU A 127 -0.64 -7.86 19.23
CA LEU A 127 -0.42 -9.20 18.70
C LEU A 127 0.23 -10.10 19.73
N THR A 128 -0.16 -11.37 19.78
CA THR A 128 0.60 -12.39 20.50
C THR A 128 1.90 -12.69 19.79
N GLU A 129 2.92 -13.17 20.50
CA GLU A 129 4.21 -13.54 19.90
C GLU A 129 4.05 -14.55 18.75
N ALA A 130 3.26 -15.60 18.95
CA ALA A 130 2.95 -16.58 17.91
C ALA A 130 2.23 -15.95 16.70
N GLY A 131 1.33 -14.99 16.92
CA GLY A 131 0.65 -14.26 15.86
C GLY A 131 1.60 -13.37 15.07
N LEU A 132 2.56 -12.74 15.74
CA LEU A 132 3.59 -11.91 15.13
C LEU A 132 4.57 -12.75 14.31
N GLU A 133 5.02 -13.88 14.85
CA GLU A 133 5.90 -14.81 14.14
C GLU A 133 5.26 -15.37 12.86
N ALA A 134 3.98 -15.80 12.95
CA ALA A 134 3.23 -16.26 11.79
C ALA A 134 3.10 -15.17 10.70
N ARG A 135 2.94 -13.89 11.09
CA ARG A 135 2.91 -12.77 10.15
C ARG A 135 4.29 -12.53 9.52
N ARG A 136 5.36 -12.53 10.32
CA ARG A 136 6.74 -12.40 9.83
C ARG A 136 7.09 -13.48 8.82
N ALA A 137 6.73 -14.73 9.10
CA ALA A 137 6.94 -15.84 8.17
C ALA A 137 6.24 -15.63 6.81
N LYS A 138 4.99 -15.15 6.83
CA LYS A 138 4.26 -14.77 5.60
C LYS A 138 4.94 -13.64 4.84
N GLU A 139 5.43 -12.61 5.54
CA GLU A 139 6.15 -11.50 4.92
C GLU A 139 7.45 -11.98 4.25
N VAL A 140 8.21 -12.86 4.88
CA VAL A 140 9.43 -13.46 4.30
C VAL A 140 9.11 -14.22 3.01
N ALA A 141 8.06 -15.04 2.99
CA ALA A 141 7.64 -15.77 1.78
C ALA A 141 7.30 -14.79 0.64
N ARG A 142 6.50 -13.75 0.93
CA ARG A 142 6.10 -12.72 -0.05
C ARG A 142 7.28 -11.88 -0.56
N ILE A 143 8.29 -11.64 0.26
CA ILE A 143 9.56 -11.01 -0.18
C ILE A 143 10.27 -11.91 -1.20
N GLY A 144 10.24 -13.23 -1.03
CA GLY A 144 10.78 -14.17 -2.00
C GLY A 144 10.11 -14.05 -3.38
N ASP A 145 8.79 -13.89 -3.43
CA ASP A 145 8.04 -13.69 -4.66
C ASP A 145 8.39 -12.36 -5.34
N LEU A 146 8.46 -11.28 -4.56
CA LEU A 146 8.85 -9.96 -5.05
C LEU A 146 10.25 -9.96 -5.69
N ARG A 147 11.22 -10.66 -5.11
CA ARG A 147 12.57 -10.78 -5.69
C ARG A 147 12.58 -11.39 -7.08
N ARG A 148 11.59 -12.23 -7.43
CA ARG A 148 11.42 -12.78 -8.78
C ARG A 148 10.70 -11.83 -9.72
N THR A 149 9.76 -11.04 -9.21
CA THR A 149 8.93 -10.13 -10.00
C THR A 149 9.64 -8.83 -10.34
N ILE A 150 10.29 -8.19 -9.37
CA ILE A 150 10.92 -6.86 -9.51
C ILE A 150 11.86 -6.75 -10.73
N PRO A 151 12.78 -7.69 -10.99
CA PRO A 151 13.71 -7.55 -12.12
C PRO A 151 13.04 -7.58 -13.50
N ARG A 152 11.81 -8.08 -13.59
CA ARG A 152 11.06 -8.20 -14.85
C ARG A 152 10.31 -6.91 -15.21
N ILE A 153 10.14 -5.99 -14.26
CA ILE A 153 9.30 -4.81 -14.38
C ILE A 153 10.16 -3.56 -14.12
N THR A 154 10.60 -2.93 -15.18
CA THR A 154 11.61 -1.85 -15.16
C THR A 154 11.06 -0.47 -15.54
N SER A 155 9.75 -0.36 -15.77
CA SER A 155 9.09 0.92 -16.06
C SER A 155 7.70 0.99 -15.41
N LEU A 156 7.20 2.20 -15.22
CA LEU A 156 5.86 2.42 -14.67
C LEU A 156 4.76 1.87 -15.60
N ALA A 157 4.97 1.96 -16.93
CA ALA A 157 4.05 1.39 -17.90
C ALA A 157 4.03 -0.14 -17.85
N ALA A 158 5.19 -0.80 -17.69
CA ALA A 158 5.27 -2.24 -17.51
C ALA A 158 4.62 -2.68 -16.19
N LEU A 159 4.81 -1.92 -15.11
CA LEU A 159 4.15 -2.16 -13.83
C LEU A 159 2.62 -2.04 -13.95
N HIS A 160 2.14 -0.99 -14.63
CA HIS A 160 0.71 -0.81 -14.88
C HIS A 160 0.12 -2.02 -15.64
N HIS A 161 0.77 -2.42 -16.74
CA HIS A 161 0.32 -3.56 -17.52
C HIS A 161 0.27 -4.83 -16.66
N TRP A 162 1.35 -5.17 -15.98
CA TRP A 162 1.43 -6.34 -15.12
C TRP A 162 0.37 -6.31 -14.00
N LEU A 163 0.16 -5.14 -13.39
CA LEU A 163 -0.80 -4.99 -12.29
C LEU A 163 -2.23 -5.39 -12.73
N PHE A 164 -2.65 -4.98 -13.93
CA PHE A 164 -4.02 -5.21 -14.41
C PHE A 164 -4.19 -6.46 -15.30
N SER A 165 -3.10 -7.13 -15.69
CA SER A 165 -3.16 -8.36 -16.49
C SER A 165 -2.75 -9.63 -15.72
N GLU A 166 -1.83 -9.52 -14.75
CA GLU A 166 -1.24 -10.69 -14.08
C GLU A 166 -1.44 -10.66 -12.55
N HIS A 167 -1.46 -9.47 -11.94
CA HIS A 167 -1.51 -9.37 -10.48
C HIS A 167 -2.91 -9.63 -9.94
N ARG A 168 -3.05 -10.68 -9.14
CA ARG A 168 -4.35 -11.23 -8.66
C ARG A 168 -5.29 -10.23 -8.00
N ALA A 169 -4.75 -9.19 -7.38
CA ALA A 169 -5.57 -8.17 -6.73
C ALA A 169 -6.34 -7.29 -7.73
N TYR A 170 -5.87 -7.18 -9.00
CA TYR A 170 -6.40 -6.21 -9.97
C TYR A 170 -6.70 -6.80 -11.34
N ALA A 171 -6.12 -7.95 -11.70
CA ALA A 171 -6.34 -8.57 -12.99
C ALA A 171 -7.79 -9.05 -13.14
N ALA A 172 -8.47 -8.60 -14.20
CA ALA A 172 -9.81 -9.06 -14.51
C ALA A 172 -9.82 -10.58 -14.78
N GLY A 173 -10.75 -11.31 -14.17
CA GLY A 173 -10.83 -12.76 -14.28
C GLY A 173 -9.92 -13.54 -13.32
N ALA A 174 -9.09 -12.85 -12.54
CA ALA A 174 -8.42 -13.48 -11.43
C ALA A 174 -9.40 -13.71 -10.28
N ASP A 175 -9.42 -14.93 -9.72
CA ASP A 175 -10.10 -15.16 -8.44
C ASP A 175 -9.15 -14.71 -7.31
N PRO A 176 -9.46 -13.61 -6.60
CA PRO A 176 -8.60 -13.09 -5.55
C PRO A 176 -8.47 -14.06 -4.36
N HIS A 177 -9.35 -15.05 -4.25
CA HIS A 177 -9.34 -16.07 -3.20
C HIS A 177 -8.71 -17.40 -3.65
N SER A 178 -8.41 -17.57 -4.93
CA SER A 178 -7.73 -18.75 -5.47
C SER A 178 -6.22 -18.64 -5.34
N ASP A 179 -5.53 -19.76 -5.09
CA ASP A 179 -4.06 -19.84 -5.18
C ASP A 179 -3.56 -20.11 -6.61
N ALA A 180 -4.47 -20.33 -7.56
CA ALA A 180 -4.15 -20.49 -8.97
C ALA A 180 -3.76 -19.16 -9.64
N PRO A 181 -2.81 -19.16 -10.60
CA PRO A 181 -2.51 -17.96 -11.38
C PRO A 181 -3.74 -17.54 -12.23
N PRO A 182 -3.86 -16.24 -12.59
CA PRO A 182 -4.90 -15.79 -13.50
C PRO A 182 -4.91 -16.57 -14.82
N ALA A 183 -6.09 -16.86 -15.37
CA ALA A 183 -6.24 -17.65 -16.58
C ALA A 183 -5.42 -17.13 -17.79
N ALA A 184 -5.26 -15.81 -17.91
CA ALA A 184 -4.47 -15.17 -18.97
C ALA A 184 -2.94 -15.48 -18.89
N ALA A 185 -2.43 -15.94 -17.74
CA ALA A 185 -1.02 -16.29 -17.57
C ALA A 185 -0.69 -17.73 -18.05
N LEU A 186 -1.71 -18.50 -18.45
CA LEU A 186 -1.57 -19.87 -18.92
C LEU A 186 -1.51 -20.00 -20.46
N GLU A 187 -1.71 -18.90 -21.19
CA GLU A 187 -1.77 -18.88 -22.66
C GLU A 187 -0.52 -18.25 -23.33
N SER A 188 0.55 -17.98 -22.58
CA SER A 188 1.79 -17.36 -23.08
C SER A 188 3.01 -18.29 -23.07
#